data_e69dbcb29b6f2d8ef4efb16965df7dfc
#
_entry.id   e69dbcb29b6f2d8ef4efb16965df7dfc
#
_cell.length_a   1.000
_cell.length_b   1.000
_cell.length_c   1.000
_cell.angle_alpha   90.00
_cell.angle_beta   90.00
_cell.angle_gamma   90.00
#
_symmetry.space_group_name_H-M   'P 1'
#
loop_
_entity.id
_entity.type
_entity.pdbx_description
1 polymer ?
#
loop_
_entity_poly.entity_id
_entity_poly.type
_entity_poly.pdbx_seq_one_letter_code
_entity_poly.pdbx_strand_id
1 'polypeptide(L)'
;MTKKRTANPVPFGTSNRVMKRKKPINLDYMKKIEPLTENQETLFARYGLDQNLVAYGCAGTGKTFITLYNALRDVLNEKTPYEKIYIVRSLVATREIGFLPGDHEDKSSLYQIPYKNMVKYMFEMPDDASFEMLYGNLKTQGTISFWSTSFIRGTTLDNAIIIVDEFQNLNGHELDSIITRVGENSKIMFCGDATQSDLIKTNEKNGIIDFMKVLRIMPSFDIIEFGIEDVCRSGLVKEYLTAKHQLGM
;
A
#
# COMPACT_ATOMS: atom_id res chain seq x y z
N MET A 1 28.02 -54.68 -5.82
CA MET A 1 28.08 -53.76 -4.66
C MET A 1 28.34 -52.33 -5.14
N THR A 2 27.30 -51.53 -5.27
CA THR A 2 27.37 -50.18 -5.85
C THR A 2 27.29 -49.16 -4.70
N LYS A 3 28.39 -48.43 -4.46
CA LYS A 3 28.47 -47.40 -3.42
C LYS A 3 27.62 -46.17 -3.79
N LYS A 4 26.58 -45.89 -3.03
CA LYS A 4 25.85 -44.62 -3.07
C LYS A 4 26.77 -43.49 -2.58
N ARG A 5 27.01 -42.50 -3.45
CA ARG A 5 27.60 -41.21 -3.05
C ARG A 5 26.52 -40.38 -2.39
N THR A 6 26.68 -40.08 -1.11
CA THR A 6 25.90 -39.07 -0.40
C THR A 6 26.48 -37.70 -0.76
N ALA A 7 25.68 -36.88 -1.39
CA ALA A 7 25.99 -35.46 -1.62
C ALA A 7 25.81 -34.70 -0.31
N ASN A 8 26.86 -34.05 0.17
CA ASN A 8 26.79 -33.13 1.30
C ASN A 8 26.04 -31.86 0.87
N PRO A 9 25.14 -31.32 1.70
CA PRO A 9 24.50 -30.03 1.39
C PRO A 9 25.54 -28.91 1.45
N VAL A 10 25.56 -28.09 0.39
CA VAL A 10 26.39 -26.88 0.33
C VAL A 10 25.80 -25.86 1.31
N PRO A 11 26.57 -25.31 2.25
CA PRO A 11 26.06 -24.27 3.15
C PRO A 11 25.78 -23.00 2.34
N PHE A 12 24.55 -22.49 2.43
CA PHE A 12 24.21 -21.18 1.92
C PHE A 12 25.10 -20.14 2.62
N GLY A 13 25.98 -19.53 1.85
CA GLY A 13 26.86 -18.49 2.34
C GLY A 13 26.06 -17.30 2.86
N THR A 14 26.23 -17.00 4.12
CA THR A 14 25.83 -15.72 4.71
C THR A 14 26.62 -14.62 4.04
N SER A 15 26.00 -13.97 3.05
CA SER A 15 26.53 -12.76 2.45
C SER A 15 26.48 -11.65 3.52
N ASN A 16 27.62 -11.37 4.16
CA ASN A 16 27.84 -10.14 4.90
C ASN A 16 27.81 -8.96 3.93
N ARG A 17 26.62 -8.56 3.47
CA ARG A 17 26.42 -7.25 2.88
C ARG A 17 26.59 -6.23 3.99
N VAL A 18 27.74 -5.55 3.97
CA VAL A 18 27.94 -4.30 4.72
C VAL A 18 26.81 -3.36 4.30
N MET A 19 25.79 -3.24 5.14
CA MET A 19 24.70 -2.28 4.94
C MET A 19 25.33 -0.89 4.90
N LYS A 20 25.31 -0.23 3.75
CA LYS A 20 25.59 1.20 3.68
C LYS A 20 24.55 1.86 4.56
N ARG A 21 24.99 2.44 5.69
CA ARG A 21 24.13 3.24 6.58
C ARG A 21 23.42 4.27 5.72
N LYS A 22 22.11 4.13 5.58
CA LYS A 22 21.24 5.12 4.94
C LYS A 22 21.39 6.39 5.78
N LYS A 23 21.59 7.55 5.15
CA LYS A 23 21.49 8.82 5.88
C LYS A 23 20.06 8.92 6.38
N PRO A 24 19.82 9.04 7.68
CA PRO A 24 18.47 9.09 8.21
C PRO A 24 17.75 10.33 7.64
N ILE A 25 16.58 10.13 7.08
CA ILE A 25 15.66 11.24 6.81
C ILE A 25 15.05 11.58 8.16
N ASN A 26 15.20 12.84 8.58
CA ASN A 26 14.76 13.24 9.91
C ASN A 26 13.22 13.26 9.97
N LEU A 27 12.66 12.47 10.88
CA LEU A 27 11.24 12.42 11.18
C LEU A 27 10.69 13.77 11.69
N ASP A 28 11.55 14.67 12.21
CA ASP A 28 11.13 15.99 12.69
C ASP A 28 10.55 16.88 11.59
N TYR A 29 10.86 16.59 10.32
CA TYR A 29 10.22 17.26 9.18
C TYR A 29 8.86 16.67 8.81
N MET A 30 8.44 15.59 9.45
CA MET A 30 7.17 14.96 9.16
C MET A 30 6.07 15.58 10.05
N LYS A 31 5.01 16.07 9.41
CA LYS A 31 3.84 16.62 10.09
C LYS A 31 3.21 15.59 11.00
N LYS A 32 2.70 16.04 12.13
CA LYS A 32 1.81 15.23 12.95
C LYS A 32 0.43 15.23 12.30
N ILE A 33 0.00 14.08 11.81
CA ILE A 33 -1.33 13.88 11.25
C ILE A 33 -2.22 13.25 12.33
N GLU A 34 -3.35 13.90 12.59
CA GLU A 34 -4.37 13.40 13.51
C GLU A 34 -5.57 12.85 12.74
N PRO A 35 -6.25 11.82 13.26
CA PRO A 35 -7.47 11.30 12.65
C PRO A 35 -8.58 12.37 12.69
N LEU A 36 -9.38 12.43 11.64
CA LEU A 36 -10.51 13.37 11.51
C LEU A 36 -11.86 12.65 11.73
N THR A 37 -11.90 11.32 11.70
CA THR A 37 -13.10 10.52 11.87
C THR A 37 -12.81 9.29 12.73
N GLU A 38 -13.85 8.67 13.26
CA GLU A 38 -13.74 7.49 14.13
C GLU A 38 -13.07 6.29 13.41
N ASN A 39 -13.40 6.07 12.13
CA ASN A 39 -12.76 5.00 11.37
C ASN A 39 -11.29 5.30 11.05
N GLN A 40 -10.91 6.58 10.89
CA GLN A 40 -9.51 6.96 10.81
C GLN A 40 -8.78 6.71 12.14
N GLU A 41 -9.39 7.03 13.28
CA GLU A 41 -8.83 6.74 14.61
C GLU A 41 -8.65 5.23 14.79
N THR A 42 -9.66 4.44 14.41
CA THR A 42 -9.58 2.98 14.41
C THR A 42 -8.43 2.48 13.54
N LEU A 43 -8.24 3.04 12.34
CA LEU A 43 -7.14 2.66 11.45
C LEU A 43 -5.78 2.92 12.10
N PHE A 44 -5.58 4.08 12.74
CA PHE A 44 -4.35 4.39 13.49
C PHE A 44 -4.13 3.40 14.64
N ALA A 45 -5.17 3.12 15.42
CA ALA A 45 -5.09 2.23 16.58
C ALA A 45 -4.74 0.80 16.15
N ARG A 46 -5.42 0.25 15.14
CA ARG A 46 -5.18 -1.11 14.64
C ARG A 46 -3.83 -1.25 13.97
N TYR A 47 -3.40 -0.23 13.23
CA TYR A 47 -2.05 -0.19 12.67
C TYR A 47 -0.99 -0.28 13.77
N GLY A 48 -1.18 0.43 14.89
CA GLY A 48 -0.27 0.42 16.04
C GLY A 48 -0.20 -0.93 16.78
N LEU A 49 -1.20 -1.79 16.63
CA LEU A 49 -1.21 -3.16 17.17
C LEU A 49 -0.51 -4.18 16.29
N ASP A 50 0.17 -3.72 15.26
CA ASP A 50 0.91 -4.55 14.30
C ASP A 50 0.04 -5.55 13.49
N GLN A 51 -1.24 -5.22 13.32
CA GLN A 51 -2.16 -5.99 12.50
C GLN A 51 -1.98 -5.69 11.00
N ASN A 52 -2.23 -6.71 10.16
CA ASN A 52 -2.48 -6.47 8.74
C ASN A 52 -3.88 -5.87 8.59
N LEU A 53 -4.07 -4.99 7.61
CA LEU A 53 -5.30 -4.20 7.54
C LEU A 53 -5.97 -4.28 6.18
N VAL A 54 -7.29 -4.22 6.20
CA VAL A 54 -8.09 -3.89 5.03
C VAL A 54 -8.89 -2.62 5.35
N ALA A 55 -8.60 -1.54 4.64
CA ALA A 55 -9.34 -0.29 4.71
C ALA A 55 -10.13 -0.12 3.40
N TYR A 56 -11.44 -0.29 3.44
CA TYR A 56 -12.27 -0.23 2.24
C TYR A 56 -13.52 0.65 2.46
N GLY A 57 -14.20 1.01 1.38
CA GLY A 57 -15.42 1.82 1.44
C GLY A 57 -15.29 3.15 0.70
N CYS A 58 -16.08 4.16 1.09
CA CYS A 58 -16.26 5.40 0.35
C CYS A 58 -14.98 6.11 -0.05
N ALA A 59 -14.96 6.68 -1.26
CA ALA A 59 -13.86 7.51 -1.76
C ALA A 59 -13.67 8.77 -0.92
N GLY A 60 -12.43 9.27 -0.86
CA GLY A 60 -12.13 10.55 -0.20
C GLY A 60 -12.11 10.52 1.33
N THR A 61 -12.05 9.35 1.94
CA THR A 61 -12.01 9.12 3.39
C THR A 61 -10.60 9.05 3.97
N GLY A 62 -9.55 9.18 3.13
CA GLY A 62 -8.16 9.22 3.58
C GLY A 62 -7.48 7.87 3.79
N LYS A 63 -8.09 6.74 3.42
CA LYS A 63 -7.54 5.38 3.60
C LYS A 63 -6.07 5.27 3.20
N THR A 64 -5.78 5.48 1.92
CA THR A 64 -4.42 5.38 1.36
C THR A 64 -3.47 6.41 1.98
N PHE A 65 -3.96 7.61 2.26
CA PHE A 65 -3.17 8.67 2.87
C PHE A 65 -2.68 8.29 4.28
N ILE A 66 -3.60 7.86 5.15
CA ILE A 66 -3.27 7.47 6.54
C ILE A 66 -2.38 6.22 6.55
N THR A 67 -2.67 5.26 5.68
CA THR A 67 -1.86 4.04 5.54
C THR A 67 -0.43 4.37 5.14
N LEU A 68 -0.23 5.23 4.13
CA LEU A 68 1.09 5.69 3.68
C LEU A 68 1.80 6.51 4.77
N TYR A 69 1.07 7.35 5.48
CA TYR A 69 1.62 8.15 6.58
C TYR A 69 2.21 7.26 7.70
N ASN A 70 1.43 6.30 8.17
CA ASN A 70 1.89 5.36 9.19
C ASN A 70 3.07 4.52 8.71
N ALA A 71 3.02 4.04 7.46
CA ALA A 71 4.11 3.29 6.85
C ALA A 71 5.42 4.10 6.79
N LEU A 72 5.34 5.39 6.40
CA LEU A 72 6.50 6.26 6.38
C LEU A 72 7.09 6.50 7.78
N ARG A 73 6.23 6.72 8.78
CA ARG A 73 6.69 6.86 10.17
C ARG A 73 7.46 5.64 10.63
N ASP A 74 6.97 4.46 10.33
CA ASP A 74 7.61 3.23 10.75
C ASP A 74 8.93 2.98 10.01
N VAL A 75 8.94 3.09 8.69
CA VAL A 75 10.15 2.83 7.88
C VAL A 75 11.26 3.85 8.14
N LEU A 76 10.91 5.07 8.54
CA LEU A 76 11.88 6.11 8.91
C LEU A 76 12.28 6.03 10.40
N ASN A 77 11.62 5.20 11.20
CA ASN A 77 11.94 4.98 12.60
C ASN A 77 12.88 3.77 12.72
N GLU A 78 14.12 4.01 13.13
CA GLU A 78 15.14 2.97 13.31
C GLU A 78 14.77 1.89 14.35
N LYS A 79 13.73 2.11 15.16
CA LYS A 79 13.28 1.16 16.18
C LYS A 79 12.31 0.09 15.67
N THR A 80 11.84 0.22 14.43
CA THR A 80 10.96 -0.77 13.80
C THR A 80 11.75 -1.70 12.89
N PRO A 81 11.25 -2.90 12.60
CA PRO A 81 11.90 -3.83 11.69
C PRO A 81 11.73 -3.44 10.21
N TYR A 82 10.89 -2.44 9.91
CA TYR A 82 10.53 -2.10 8.54
C TYR A 82 11.57 -1.21 7.88
N GLU A 83 12.00 -1.59 6.70
CA GLU A 83 13.02 -0.87 5.93
C GLU A 83 12.46 -0.23 4.66
N LYS A 84 11.34 -0.77 4.13
CA LYS A 84 10.83 -0.43 2.80
C LYS A 84 9.32 -0.37 2.79
N ILE A 85 8.81 0.49 1.91
CA ILE A 85 7.39 0.54 1.53
C ILE A 85 7.28 0.10 0.08
N TYR A 86 6.46 -0.93 -0.16
CA TYR A 86 6.05 -1.32 -1.50
C TYR A 86 4.63 -0.88 -1.75
N ILE A 87 4.44 0.03 -2.69
CA ILE A 87 3.12 0.45 -3.15
C ILE A 87 2.79 -0.40 -4.39
N VAL A 88 1.79 -1.26 -4.24
CA VAL A 88 1.34 -2.19 -5.28
C VAL A 88 -0.01 -1.71 -5.80
N ARG A 89 -0.10 -1.52 -7.10
CA ARG A 89 -1.34 -1.12 -7.77
C ARG A 89 -1.48 -1.85 -9.10
N SER A 90 -2.70 -2.16 -9.51
CA SER A 90 -2.97 -2.62 -10.87
C SER A 90 -2.65 -1.51 -11.88
N LEU A 91 -1.91 -1.88 -12.92
CA LEU A 91 -1.65 -1.01 -14.08
C LEU A 91 -2.73 -1.18 -15.17
N VAL A 92 -3.92 -1.68 -14.81
CA VAL A 92 -5.01 -1.74 -15.78
C VAL A 92 -5.25 -0.32 -16.27
N ALA A 93 -4.96 -0.10 -17.55
CA ALA A 93 -5.32 1.14 -18.21
C ALA A 93 -6.84 1.31 -18.04
N THR A 94 -7.25 2.23 -17.16
CA THR A 94 -8.64 2.69 -17.18
C THR A 94 -8.90 3.14 -18.60
N ARG A 95 -10.09 2.82 -19.14
CA ARG A 95 -10.49 3.11 -20.55
C ARG A 95 -10.28 4.58 -20.94
N GLU A 96 -10.00 5.43 -19.98
CA GLU A 96 -9.78 6.87 -20.14
C GLU A 96 -8.35 7.27 -20.50
N ILE A 97 -7.35 6.41 -20.23
CA ILE A 97 -5.98 6.65 -20.67
C ILE A 97 -5.78 5.79 -21.93
N GLY A 98 -6.33 6.28 -23.05
CA GLY A 98 -6.04 5.75 -24.37
C GLY A 98 -4.52 5.65 -24.57
N PHE A 99 -4.07 4.90 -25.57
CA PHE A 99 -2.67 4.71 -25.95
C PHE A 99 -1.84 5.99 -25.76
N LEU A 100 -1.33 6.23 -24.55
CA LEU A 100 -0.29 7.23 -24.35
C LEU A 100 0.96 6.68 -25.01
N PRO A 101 1.57 7.40 -25.98
CA PRO A 101 2.87 7.08 -26.48
C PRO A 101 3.89 7.28 -25.36
N GLY A 102 4.71 6.29 -25.10
CA GLY A 102 5.74 6.33 -24.06
C GLY A 102 6.08 4.94 -23.54
N ASP A 103 7.28 4.75 -23.05
CA ASP A 103 7.77 3.52 -22.46
C ASP A 103 7.05 3.18 -21.14
N HIS A 104 7.16 1.93 -20.69
CA HIS A 104 6.59 1.45 -19.42
C HIS A 104 6.98 2.33 -18.21
N GLU A 105 8.15 2.96 -18.25
CA GLU A 105 8.64 3.86 -17.20
C GLU A 105 7.86 5.18 -17.17
N ASP A 106 7.55 5.77 -18.32
CA ASP A 106 6.78 7.01 -18.42
C ASP A 106 5.35 6.82 -17.90
N LYS A 107 4.71 5.72 -18.25
CA LYS A 107 3.37 5.37 -17.75
C LYS A 107 3.37 5.11 -16.26
N SER A 108 4.40 4.43 -15.75
CA SER A 108 4.59 4.17 -14.33
C SER A 108 4.74 5.46 -13.53
N SER A 109 5.40 6.49 -14.09
CA SER A 109 5.63 7.77 -13.41
C SER A 109 4.33 8.51 -13.10
N LEU A 110 3.34 8.50 -14.01
CA LEU A 110 2.06 9.16 -13.81
C LEU A 110 1.26 8.57 -12.63
N TYR A 111 1.32 7.26 -12.46
CA TYR A 111 0.65 6.59 -11.32
C TYR A 111 1.31 6.91 -9.97
N GLN A 112 2.55 7.41 -9.96
CA GLN A 112 3.27 7.80 -8.74
C GLN A 112 2.92 9.21 -8.27
N ILE A 113 2.40 10.07 -9.14
CA ILE A 113 2.09 11.48 -8.83
C ILE A 113 1.19 11.65 -7.60
N PRO A 114 0.07 10.90 -7.44
CA PRO A 114 -0.78 11.04 -6.25
C PRO A 114 0.00 10.75 -4.96
N TYR A 115 0.82 9.73 -4.95
CA TYR A 115 1.61 9.35 -3.77
C TYR A 115 2.70 10.38 -3.48
N LYS A 116 3.37 10.91 -4.51
CA LYS A 116 4.33 12.01 -4.37
C LYS A 116 3.68 13.22 -3.72
N ASN A 117 2.46 13.58 -4.14
CA ASN A 117 1.70 14.68 -3.57
C ASN A 117 1.30 14.40 -2.11
N MET A 118 0.92 13.16 -1.77
CA MET A 118 0.66 12.77 -0.39
C MET A 118 1.92 12.93 0.47
N VAL A 119 3.07 12.42 0.00
CA VAL A 119 4.36 12.56 0.71
C VAL A 119 4.72 14.03 0.85
N LYS A 120 4.53 14.86 -0.20
CA LYS A 120 4.77 16.32 -0.13
C LYS A 120 3.94 16.98 0.97
N TYR A 121 2.68 16.60 1.11
CA TYR A 121 1.83 17.11 2.18
C TYR A 121 2.29 16.68 3.57
N MET A 122 2.83 15.45 3.69
CA MET A 122 3.26 14.88 4.98
C MET A 122 4.55 15.48 5.52
N PHE A 123 5.37 16.12 4.68
CA PHE A 123 6.64 16.71 5.08
C PHE A 123 6.61 18.24 4.99
N GLU A 124 7.08 18.90 6.05
CA GLU A 124 7.26 20.35 6.09
C GLU A 124 8.64 20.73 5.55
N MET A 125 8.72 20.83 4.22
CA MET A 125 9.96 21.26 3.57
C MET A 125 9.92 22.75 3.28
N PRO A 126 11.07 23.45 3.39
CA PRO A 126 11.13 24.91 3.21
C PRO A 126 10.78 25.35 1.79
N ASP A 127 11.04 24.51 0.80
CA ASP A 127 10.78 24.77 -0.61
C ASP A 127 10.62 23.49 -1.43
N ASP A 128 10.18 23.64 -2.66
CA ASP A 128 9.95 22.52 -3.58
C ASP A 128 11.25 21.76 -3.94
N ALA A 129 12.38 22.45 -4.04
CA ALA A 129 13.66 21.82 -4.37
C ALA A 129 14.12 20.88 -3.23
N SER A 130 13.95 21.33 -1.98
CA SER A 130 14.23 20.51 -0.80
C SER A 130 13.34 19.27 -0.74
N PHE A 131 12.05 19.41 -1.10
CA PHE A 131 11.14 18.27 -1.20
C PHE A 131 11.56 17.30 -2.31
N GLU A 132 11.91 17.80 -3.50
CA GLU A 132 12.36 16.93 -4.60
C GLU A 132 13.61 16.14 -4.21
N MET A 133 14.54 16.76 -3.48
CA MET A 133 15.73 16.08 -2.95
C MET A 133 15.34 14.97 -1.94
N LEU A 134 14.44 15.27 -1.00
CA LEU A 134 13.93 14.31 -0.01
C LEU A 134 13.25 13.12 -0.71
N TYR A 135 12.31 13.40 -1.62
CA TYR A 135 11.58 12.37 -2.33
C TYR A 135 12.48 11.52 -3.24
N GLY A 136 13.41 12.16 -3.92
CA GLY A 136 14.48 11.50 -4.71
C GLY A 136 15.31 10.55 -3.84
N ASN A 137 15.67 10.96 -2.62
CA ASN A 137 16.40 10.13 -1.68
C ASN A 137 15.57 8.92 -1.22
N LEU A 138 14.26 9.10 -0.92
CA LEU A 138 13.36 8.00 -0.56
C LEU A 138 13.30 6.93 -1.67
N LYS A 139 13.23 7.36 -2.93
CA LYS A 139 13.23 6.45 -4.09
C LYS A 139 14.58 5.77 -4.31
N THR A 140 15.67 6.54 -4.35
CA THR A 140 17.02 6.01 -4.64
C THR A 140 17.51 5.04 -3.56
N GLN A 141 17.14 5.29 -2.33
CA GLN A 141 17.43 4.36 -1.21
C GLN A 141 16.50 3.14 -1.20
N GLY A 142 15.48 3.11 -2.05
CA GLY A 142 14.47 2.06 -2.08
C GLY A 142 13.56 2.05 -0.84
N THR A 143 13.48 3.17 -0.12
CA THR A 143 12.55 3.33 1.00
C THR A 143 11.11 3.31 0.54
N ILE A 144 10.81 3.93 -0.61
CA ILE A 144 9.52 3.80 -1.31
C ILE A 144 9.78 3.19 -2.67
N SER A 145 9.04 2.15 -3.01
CA SER A 145 9.08 1.47 -4.30
C SER A 145 7.69 1.23 -4.83
N PHE A 146 7.50 1.42 -6.14
CA PHE A 146 6.23 1.19 -6.82
C PHE A 146 6.32 -0.07 -7.67
N TRP A 147 5.37 -0.98 -7.44
CA TRP A 147 5.36 -2.27 -8.11
C TRP A 147 4.00 -2.54 -8.75
N SER A 148 4.02 -3.08 -9.95
CA SER A 148 2.81 -3.68 -10.52
C SER A 148 2.67 -5.12 -10.05
N THR A 149 1.45 -5.66 -10.15
CA THR A 149 1.14 -7.06 -9.81
C THR A 149 2.00 -8.07 -10.58
N SER A 150 2.46 -7.70 -11.78
CA SER A 150 3.32 -8.55 -12.61
C SER A 150 4.74 -8.70 -12.06
N PHE A 151 5.28 -7.68 -11.40
CA PHE A 151 6.65 -7.69 -10.88
C PHE A 151 6.79 -8.35 -9.51
N ILE A 152 5.68 -8.50 -8.78
CA ILE A 152 5.72 -9.06 -7.43
C ILE A 152 5.91 -10.58 -7.42
N ARG A 153 5.64 -11.25 -8.55
CA ARG A 153 5.74 -12.71 -8.67
C ARG A 153 7.19 -13.18 -8.53
N GLY A 154 7.39 -14.25 -7.74
CA GLY A 154 8.71 -14.88 -7.55
C GLY A 154 9.62 -14.15 -6.56
N THR A 155 9.14 -13.11 -5.88
CA THR A 155 9.88 -12.41 -4.83
C THR A 155 9.25 -12.64 -3.46
N THR A 156 10.05 -12.57 -2.40
CA THR A 156 9.58 -12.48 -1.01
C THR A 156 9.94 -11.10 -0.50
N LEU A 157 9.00 -10.44 0.16
CA LEU A 157 9.13 -9.07 0.63
C LEU A 157 9.34 -9.09 2.15
N ASP A 158 10.59 -9.12 2.59
CA ASP A 158 10.99 -9.12 3.99
C ASP A 158 11.25 -7.69 4.48
N ASN A 159 11.04 -7.46 5.79
CA ASN A 159 11.26 -6.18 6.49
C ASN A 159 10.53 -5.03 5.79
N ALA A 160 9.30 -5.25 5.36
CA ALA A 160 8.59 -4.36 4.47
C ALA A 160 7.15 -4.06 4.91
N ILE A 161 6.68 -2.88 4.54
CA ILE A 161 5.27 -2.52 4.60
C ILE A 161 4.75 -2.51 3.15
N ILE A 162 3.75 -3.33 2.89
CA ILE A 162 3.16 -3.52 1.56
C ILE A 162 1.80 -2.83 1.55
N ILE A 163 1.62 -1.84 0.70
CA ILE A 163 0.36 -1.12 0.52
C ILE A 163 -0.21 -1.52 -0.84
N VAL A 164 -1.30 -2.28 -0.82
CA VAL A 164 -2.05 -2.65 -2.03
C VAL A 164 -3.17 -1.65 -2.21
N ASP A 165 -2.97 -0.69 -3.11
CA ASP A 165 -3.93 0.39 -3.33
C ASP A 165 -4.86 0.09 -4.50
N GLU A 166 -6.12 0.55 -4.39
CA GLU A 166 -7.19 0.27 -5.34
C GLU A 166 -7.37 -1.24 -5.58
N PHE A 167 -7.32 -2.03 -4.50
CA PHE A 167 -7.34 -3.49 -4.60
C PHE A 167 -8.61 -4.04 -5.28
N GLN A 168 -9.71 -3.28 -5.34
CA GLN A 168 -10.92 -3.64 -6.09
C GLN A 168 -10.68 -3.77 -7.60
N ASN A 169 -9.59 -3.24 -8.11
CA ASN A 169 -9.19 -3.36 -9.52
C ASN A 169 -8.34 -4.61 -9.79
N LEU A 170 -8.06 -5.42 -8.78
CA LEU A 170 -7.31 -6.66 -8.88
C LEU A 170 -8.26 -7.86 -8.98
N ASN A 171 -7.84 -8.88 -9.71
CA ASN A 171 -8.55 -10.16 -9.69
C ASN A 171 -8.05 -11.05 -8.53
N GLY A 172 -8.77 -12.14 -8.24
CA GLY A 172 -8.44 -13.05 -7.14
C GLY A 172 -7.03 -13.64 -7.23
N HIS A 173 -6.56 -14.01 -8.43
CA HIS A 173 -5.21 -14.54 -8.63
C HIS A 173 -4.11 -13.51 -8.37
N GLU A 174 -4.36 -12.24 -8.67
CA GLU A 174 -3.42 -11.16 -8.35
C GLU A 174 -3.36 -10.94 -6.84
N LEU A 175 -4.51 -10.91 -6.16
CA LEU A 175 -4.59 -10.78 -4.70
C LEU A 175 -3.88 -11.94 -3.99
N ASP A 176 -4.12 -13.19 -4.39
CA ASP A 176 -3.43 -14.38 -3.88
C ASP A 176 -1.92 -14.30 -4.14
N SER A 177 -1.54 -13.84 -5.34
CA SER A 177 -0.14 -13.67 -5.69
C SER A 177 0.56 -12.65 -4.81
N ILE A 178 -0.09 -11.56 -4.42
CA ILE A 178 0.47 -10.53 -3.56
C ILE A 178 0.61 -11.02 -2.12
N ILE A 179 -0.48 -11.55 -1.53
CA ILE A 179 -0.49 -11.93 -0.12
C ILE A 179 0.52 -13.05 0.17
N THR A 180 0.76 -13.94 -0.81
CA THR A 180 1.75 -15.02 -0.69
C THR A 180 3.20 -14.55 -0.84
N ARG A 181 3.46 -13.26 -1.05
CA ARG A 181 4.80 -12.64 -1.10
C ARG A 181 5.21 -11.96 0.20
N VAL A 182 4.28 -11.82 1.14
CA VAL A 182 4.60 -11.24 2.45
C VAL A 182 5.62 -12.13 3.15
N GLY A 183 6.77 -11.56 3.45
CA GLY A 183 7.90 -12.24 4.08
C GLY A 183 7.99 -11.96 5.58
N GLU A 184 9.15 -12.28 6.16
CA GLU A 184 9.41 -12.07 7.58
C GLU A 184 9.46 -10.57 7.93
N ASN A 185 8.99 -10.24 9.14
CA ASN A 185 8.94 -8.86 9.64
C ASN A 185 8.24 -7.90 8.66
N SER A 186 7.16 -8.34 8.03
CA SER A 186 6.46 -7.54 7.04
C SER A 186 4.98 -7.43 7.38
N LYS A 187 4.39 -6.31 6.96
CA LYS A 187 2.98 -5.96 7.17
C LYS A 187 2.35 -5.63 5.82
N ILE A 188 1.12 -6.10 5.61
CA ILE A 188 0.37 -5.80 4.39
C ILE A 188 -0.93 -5.07 4.70
N MET A 189 -1.24 -4.09 3.86
CA MET A 189 -2.47 -3.30 3.96
C MET A 189 -3.12 -3.18 2.59
N PHE A 190 -4.42 -3.47 2.54
CA PHE A 190 -5.25 -3.32 1.36
C PHE A 190 -6.10 -2.06 1.50
N CYS A 191 -5.99 -1.14 0.53
CA CYS A 191 -6.79 0.07 0.46
C CYS A 191 -7.64 0.04 -0.81
N GLY A 192 -8.93 0.34 -0.70
CA GLY A 192 -9.82 0.31 -1.85
C GLY A 192 -11.12 1.07 -1.67
N ASP A 193 -11.81 1.28 -2.78
CA ASP A 193 -13.07 2.04 -2.85
C ASP A 193 -14.28 1.15 -3.14
N ALA A 194 -14.18 -0.15 -2.88
CA ALA A 194 -15.26 -1.09 -3.12
C ALA A 194 -16.26 -1.10 -1.97
N THR A 195 -17.48 -0.67 -2.22
CA THR A 195 -18.61 -0.94 -1.31
C THR A 195 -19.08 -2.39 -1.46
N GLN A 196 -19.66 -2.99 -0.42
CA GLN A 196 -20.17 -4.37 -0.50
C GLN A 196 -21.21 -4.54 -1.64
N SER A 197 -22.02 -3.51 -1.91
CA SER A 197 -22.99 -3.52 -3.01
C SER A 197 -22.32 -3.57 -4.38
N ASP A 198 -21.18 -2.92 -4.55
CA ASP A 198 -20.43 -2.92 -5.80
C ASP A 198 -19.72 -4.26 -6.03
N LEU A 199 -19.30 -4.93 -4.97
CA LEU A 199 -18.71 -6.27 -5.02
C LEU A 199 -19.73 -7.35 -5.47
N ILE A 200 -21.01 -7.15 -5.18
CA ILE A 200 -22.07 -8.13 -5.49
C ILE A 200 -22.53 -8.04 -6.95
N LYS A 201 -22.43 -6.88 -7.60
CA LYS A 201 -23.07 -6.59 -8.89
C LYS A 201 -22.38 -7.12 -10.15
N THR A 202 -21.16 -7.66 -10.08
CA THR A 202 -20.41 -8.11 -11.26
C THR A 202 -19.78 -9.48 -11.10
N ASN A 203 -20.03 -10.39 -12.07
CA ASN A 203 -19.49 -11.76 -12.10
C ASN A 203 -17.95 -11.84 -12.11
N GLU A 204 -17.25 -10.80 -12.55
CA GLU A 204 -15.78 -10.72 -12.51
C GLU A 204 -15.20 -10.48 -11.12
N LYS A 205 -16.04 -10.08 -10.16
CA LYS A 205 -15.65 -9.72 -8.79
C LYS A 205 -15.73 -10.87 -7.78
N ASN A 206 -16.09 -12.07 -8.20
CA ASN A 206 -16.19 -13.22 -7.29
C ASN A 206 -14.88 -13.46 -6.51
N GLY A 207 -13.72 -13.25 -7.16
CA GLY A 207 -12.42 -13.42 -6.51
C GLY A 207 -12.17 -12.43 -5.35
N ILE A 208 -12.64 -11.18 -5.44
CA ILE A 208 -12.49 -10.18 -4.36
C ILE A 208 -13.38 -10.53 -3.17
N ILE A 209 -14.62 -10.95 -3.44
CA ILE A 209 -15.57 -11.36 -2.38
C ILE A 209 -14.99 -12.56 -1.62
N ASP A 210 -14.49 -13.55 -2.32
CA ASP A 210 -13.93 -14.74 -1.69
C ASP A 210 -12.63 -14.42 -0.95
N PHE A 211 -11.78 -13.56 -1.50
CA PHE A 211 -10.61 -13.03 -0.83
C PHE A 211 -10.98 -12.33 0.48
N MET A 212 -11.97 -11.44 0.47
CA MET A 212 -12.45 -10.74 1.67
C MET A 212 -13.03 -11.71 2.71
N LYS A 213 -13.73 -12.78 2.30
CA LYS A 213 -14.19 -13.82 3.21
C LYS A 213 -13.02 -14.53 3.90
N VAL A 214 -11.95 -14.84 3.14
CA VAL A 214 -10.74 -15.44 3.70
C VAL A 214 -10.10 -14.51 4.72
N LEU A 215 -9.91 -13.23 4.39
CA LEU A 215 -9.29 -12.27 5.31
C LEU A 215 -10.11 -12.08 6.60
N ARG A 216 -11.44 -12.15 6.53
CA ARG A 216 -12.34 -12.03 7.70
C ARG A 216 -12.18 -13.15 8.72
N ILE A 217 -11.73 -14.32 8.33
CA ILE A 217 -11.49 -15.45 9.25
C ILE A 217 -10.04 -15.53 9.73
N MET A 218 -9.12 -14.70 9.16
CA MET A 218 -7.73 -14.67 9.57
C MET A 218 -7.56 -13.77 10.80
N PRO A 219 -7.06 -14.27 11.94
CA PRO A 219 -6.91 -13.48 13.17
C PRO A 219 -5.82 -12.41 13.07
N SER A 220 -4.98 -12.46 12.02
CA SER A 220 -3.92 -11.49 11.74
C SER A 220 -4.38 -10.30 10.89
N PHE A 221 -5.68 -10.22 10.56
CA PHE A 221 -6.26 -9.14 9.78
C PHE A 221 -7.37 -8.43 10.54
N ASP A 222 -7.32 -7.10 10.52
CA ASP A 222 -8.44 -6.24 10.88
C ASP A 222 -9.03 -5.60 9.63
N ILE A 223 -10.37 -5.53 9.58
CA ILE A 223 -11.10 -4.96 8.45
C ILE A 223 -11.86 -3.73 8.92
N ILE A 224 -11.62 -2.60 8.28
CA ILE A 224 -12.21 -1.30 8.60
C ILE A 224 -12.99 -0.80 7.40
N GLU A 225 -14.28 -0.59 7.58
CA GLU A 225 -15.17 -0.07 6.56
C GLU A 225 -15.38 1.43 6.75
N PHE A 226 -15.07 2.20 5.72
CA PHE A 226 -15.23 3.65 5.70
C PHE A 226 -16.56 4.02 5.02
N GLY A 227 -17.41 4.70 5.78
CA GLY A 227 -18.71 5.17 5.31
C GLY A 227 -18.65 6.56 4.68
N ILE A 228 -19.85 7.06 4.35
CA ILE A 228 -20.03 8.42 3.82
C ILE A 228 -19.70 9.50 4.87
N GLU A 229 -19.87 9.19 6.14
CA GLU A 229 -19.54 10.03 7.29
C GLU A 229 -18.04 10.32 7.38
N ASP A 230 -17.20 9.39 6.90
CA ASP A 230 -15.75 9.51 6.91
C ASP A 230 -15.18 10.36 5.78
N VAL A 231 -16.01 10.88 4.89
CA VAL A 231 -15.54 11.70 3.75
C VAL A 231 -14.95 13.02 4.25
N CYS A 232 -13.63 13.18 4.03
CA CYS A 232 -12.82 14.35 4.43
C CYS A 232 -12.51 15.27 3.23
N ARG A 233 -13.47 15.47 2.35
CA ARG A 233 -13.35 16.33 1.16
C ARG A 233 -14.09 17.66 1.36
N SER A 234 -13.87 18.60 0.42
CA SER A 234 -14.60 19.87 0.42
C SER A 234 -16.12 19.68 0.40
N GLY A 235 -16.87 20.67 0.85
CA GLY A 235 -18.33 20.61 1.00
C GLY A 235 -19.04 20.11 -0.26
N LEU A 236 -18.68 20.63 -1.44
CA LEU A 236 -19.25 20.19 -2.72
C LEU A 236 -19.02 18.71 -3.00
N VAL A 237 -17.80 18.19 -2.77
CA VAL A 237 -17.49 16.79 -3.01
C VAL A 237 -18.23 15.89 -2.03
N LYS A 238 -18.31 16.28 -0.76
CA LYS A 238 -19.07 15.57 0.26
C LYS A 238 -20.57 15.54 -0.09
N GLU A 239 -21.13 16.68 -0.50
CA GLU A 239 -22.53 16.80 -0.93
C GLU A 239 -22.82 15.86 -2.11
N TYR A 240 -21.97 15.88 -3.15
CA TYR A 240 -22.09 15.01 -4.32
C TYR A 240 -22.07 13.52 -3.95
N LEU A 241 -21.09 13.10 -3.13
CA LEU A 241 -20.96 11.71 -2.70
C LEU A 241 -22.15 11.27 -1.83
N THR A 242 -22.65 12.17 -0.96
CA THR A 242 -23.84 11.93 -0.14
C THR A 242 -25.09 11.75 -1.03
N ALA A 243 -25.30 12.62 -2.00
CA ALA A 243 -26.41 12.52 -2.92
C ALA A 243 -26.34 11.22 -3.77
N LYS A 244 -25.15 10.86 -4.25
CA LYS A 244 -24.91 9.61 -4.95
C LYS A 244 -25.26 8.39 -4.10
N HIS A 245 -24.80 8.37 -2.85
CA HIS A 245 -25.09 7.31 -1.90
C HIS A 245 -26.60 7.18 -1.59
N GLN A 246 -27.33 8.32 -1.44
CA GLN A 246 -28.78 8.33 -1.23
C GLN A 246 -29.56 7.75 -2.42
N LEU A 247 -29.01 7.89 -3.62
CA LEU A 247 -29.60 7.33 -4.85
C LEU A 247 -29.22 5.85 -5.08
N GLY A 248 -28.42 5.24 -4.19
CA GLY A 248 -27.95 3.87 -4.30
C GLY A 248 -27.02 3.63 -5.50
N MET A 249 -26.24 4.64 -5.86
CA MET A 249 -25.32 4.65 -7.02
C MET A 249 -23.87 4.47 -6.57
#